data_8dd4c095e73fb78ada098a9ad3dc9437
#
_entry.id   8dd4c095e73fb78ada098a9ad3dc9437
#
_cell.length_a   1.000
_cell.length_b   1.000
_cell.length_c   1.000
_cell.angle_alpha   90.00
_cell.angle_beta   90.00
_cell.angle_gamma   90.00
#
_symmetry.space_group_name_H-M   'P 1'
#
loop_
_entity.id
_entity.type
_entity.pdbx_description
1 polymer ?
#
loop_
_entity_poly.entity_id
_entity_poly.type
_entity_poly.pdbx_seq_one_letter_code
_entity_poly.pdbx_strand_id
1 'polypeptide(L)'
;MRVILREEMDNLGKAGDVVSVRTGYGRNYLLPRGMAVPATEKDEARLAHEKRVITARATKLAKELQSEADRLSQVSVSVSRAVGEGDKLYGSVTSRDIAEALAEQGVKVDSRKIQLDEPLRNLGMSEVPIKLGRDTVAKIKVWVVRKEP
;
A
#
# COMPACT_ATOMS: atom_id res chain seq x y z
N MET A 1 21.69 17.48 17.81
CA MET A 1 22.27 16.27 17.21
C MET A 1 21.65 16.07 15.82
N ARG A 2 22.46 15.91 14.81
CA ARG A 2 21.97 15.58 13.45
C ARG A 2 21.99 14.08 13.25
N VAL A 3 20.93 13.55 12.68
CA VAL A 3 20.77 12.13 12.39
C VAL A 3 20.20 11.95 10.98
N ILE A 4 20.49 10.82 10.35
CA ILE A 4 19.90 10.41 9.07
C ILE A 4 18.82 9.38 9.37
N LEU A 5 17.61 9.61 8.88
CA LEU A 5 16.51 8.69 9.06
C LEU A 5 16.66 7.48 8.13
N ARG A 6 16.45 6.28 8.64
CA ARG A 6 16.38 5.03 7.87
C ARG A 6 14.96 4.68 7.47
N GLU A 7 14.00 5.15 8.23
CA GLU A 7 12.57 4.91 8.03
C GLU A 7 11.83 6.24 7.97
N GLU A 8 10.69 6.24 7.30
CA GLU A 8 9.83 7.41 7.27
C GLU A 8 9.14 7.61 8.61
N MET A 9 9.21 8.83 9.12
CA MET A 9 8.59 9.24 10.38
C MET A 9 7.74 10.48 10.17
N ASP A 10 6.46 10.39 10.54
CA ASP A 10 5.44 11.42 10.27
C ASP A 10 5.82 12.81 10.84
N ASN A 11 6.59 12.85 11.93
CA ASN A 11 6.98 14.11 12.61
C ASN A 11 8.39 14.60 12.28
N LEU A 12 9.19 13.85 11.53
CA LEU A 12 10.60 14.14 11.31
C LEU A 12 10.99 14.24 9.83
N GLY A 13 10.45 13.36 8.99
CA GLY A 13 10.76 13.35 7.57
C GLY A 13 10.83 11.95 6.96
N LYS A 14 11.34 11.88 5.74
CA LYS A 14 11.43 10.65 4.96
C LYS A 14 12.74 9.90 5.19
N ALA A 15 12.77 8.63 4.81
CA ALA A 15 13.98 7.83 4.82
C ALA A 15 15.07 8.50 3.95
N GLY A 16 16.26 8.66 4.50
CA GLY A 16 17.40 9.33 3.87
C GLY A 16 17.53 10.84 4.19
N ASP A 17 16.57 11.42 4.91
CA ASP A 17 16.66 12.83 5.30
C ASP A 17 17.59 13.03 6.50
N VAL A 18 18.33 14.12 6.47
CA VAL A 18 19.17 14.58 7.59
C VAL A 18 18.34 15.56 8.43
N VAL A 19 18.04 15.17 9.65
CA VAL A 19 17.23 15.96 10.58
C VAL A 19 17.98 16.28 11.85
N SER A 20 17.67 17.43 12.44
CA SER A 20 18.19 17.83 13.74
C SER A 20 17.22 17.46 14.85
N VAL A 21 17.67 16.65 15.78
CA VAL A 21 16.87 16.19 16.92
C VAL A 21 17.56 16.50 18.23
N ARG A 22 16.79 16.49 19.32
CA ARG A 22 17.36 16.60 20.67
C ARG A 22 18.29 15.41 20.94
N THR A 23 19.43 15.67 21.56
CA THR A 23 20.45 14.63 21.80
C THR A 23 19.92 13.43 22.58
N GLY A 24 19.08 13.68 23.58
CA GLY A 24 18.43 12.60 24.36
C GLY A 24 17.49 11.74 23.52
N TYR A 25 16.69 12.34 22.67
CA TYR A 25 15.78 11.63 21.78
C TYR A 25 16.54 10.79 20.75
N GLY A 26 17.58 11.34 20.14
CA GLY A 26 18.43 10.62 19.20
C GLY A 26 19.12 9.43 19.86
N ARG A 27 19.83 9.63 20.98
CA ARG A 27 20.63 8.59 21.64
C ARG A 27 19.79 7.52 22.32
N ASN A 28 18.66 7.86 22.93
CA ASN A 28 17.87 6.94 23.74
C ASN A 28 16.74 6.25 22.96
N TYR A 29 16.31 6.81 21.85
CA TYR A 29 15.18 6.31 21.09
C TYR A 29 15.52 5.92 19.65
N LEU A 30 16.04 6.86 18.85
CA LEU A 30 16.24 6.63 17.41
C LEU A 30 17.39 5.66 17.12
N LEU A 31 18.55 5.88 17.72
CA LEU A 31 19.75 5.06 17.50
C LEU A 31 19.61 3.64 18.01
N PRO A 32 19.12 3.38 19.25
CA PRO A 32 18.99 2.01 19.75
C PRO A 32 17.99 1.16 18.96
N ARG A 33 16.98 1.78 18.37
CA ARG A 33 15.96 1.11 17.54
C ARG A 33 16.35 0.98 16.07
N GLY A 34 17.51 1.53 15.68
CA GLY A 34 17.97 1.49 14.30
C GLY A 34 17.19 2.35 13.32
N MET A 35 16.31 3.23 13.81
CA MET A 35 15.47 4.11 13.00
C MET A 35 16.25 5.25 12.35
N ALA A 36 17.40 5.61 12.94
CA ALA A 36 18.29 6.62 12.42
C ALA A 36 19.77 6.26 12.68
N VAL A 37 20.65 6.91 11.97
CA VAL A 37 22.13 6.84 12.18
C VAL A 37 22.67 8.22 12.46
N PRO A 38 23.74 8.36 13.30
CA PRO A 38 24.31 9.65 13.59
C PRO A 38 24.96 10.28 12.34
N ALA A 39 24.66 11.54 12.08
CA ALA A 39 25.30 12.34 11.04
C ALA A 39 26.49 13.06 11.64
N THR A 40 27.69 12.47 11.56
CA THR A 40 28.94 13.10 12.02
C THR A 40 29.63 13.83 10.88
N GLU A 41 30.12 15.04 11.13
CA GLU A 41 30.76 15.91 10.11
C GLU A 41 32.06 15.34 9.56
N LYS A 42 32.65 14.37 10.25
CA LYS A 42 33.98 13.82 9.87
C LYS A 42 33.99 12.81 8.75
N ASP A 43 32.84 12.31 8.33
CA ASP A 43 32.71 11.25 7.32
C ASP A 43 31.69 11.58 6.23
N GLU A 44 31.90 12.67 5.50
CA GLU A 44 30.99 13.09 4.41
C GLU A 44 30.76 11.98 3.37
N ALA A 45 31.82 11.24 3.03
CA ALA A 45 31.73 10.14 2.08
C ALA A 45 30.86 8.98 2.62
N ARG A 46 30.98 8.65 3.91
CA ARG A 46 30.18 7.63 4.59
C ARG A 46 28.71 8.05 4.68
N LEU A 47 28.47 9.30 5.03
CA LEU A 47 27.12 9.87 5.07
C LEU A 47 26.44 9.85 3.71
N ALA A 48 27.18 10.23 2.66
CA ALA A 48 26.67 10.16 1.29
C ALA A 48 26.36 8.74 0.88
N HIS A 49 27.21 7.77 1.26
CA HIS A 49 26.97 6.35 0.98
C HIS A 49 25.75 5.81 1.71
N GLU A 50 25.62 6.06 3.02
CA GLU A 50 24.46 5.62 3.81
C GLU A 50 23.16 6.23 3.28
N LYS A 51 23.16 7.51 2.96
CA LYS A 51 22.02 8.19 2.33
C LYS A 51 21.64 7.54 1.00
N ARG A 52 22.60 7.23 0.16
CA ARG A 52 22.36 6.52 -1.13
C ARG A 52 21.74 5.14 -0.91
N VAL A 53 22.26 4.36 0.05
CA VAL A 53 21.75 3.02 0.36
C VAL A 53 20.30 3.09 0.86
N ILE A 54 20.00 4.01 1.77
CA ILE A 54 18.65 4.20 2.31
C ILE A 54 17.69 4.63 1.20
N THR A 55 18.08 5.63 0.40
CA THR A 55 17.26 6.11 -0.72
C THR A 55 17.05 5.01 -1.77
N ALA A 56 18.09 4.23 -2.09
CA ALA A 56 17.98 3.13 -3.05
C ALA A 56 17.00 2.05 -2.57
N ARG A 57 17.02 1.70 -1.27
CA ARG A 57 16.07 0.75 -0.70
C ARG A 57 14.64 1.26 -0.75
N ALA A 58 14.42 2.53 -0.37
CA ALA A 58 13.11 3.16 -0.43
C ALA A 58 12.58 3.22 -1.88
N THR A 59 13.42 3.58 -2.84
CA THR A 59 13.06 3.62 -4.27
C THR A 59 12.75 2.22 -4.80
N LYS A 60 13.53 1.20 -4.42
CA LYS A 60 13.29 -0.18 -4.83
C LYS A 60 11.94 -0.68 -4.32
N LEU A 61 11.65 -0.46 -3.04
CA LEU A 61 10.36 -0.83 -2.44
C LEU A 61 9.20 -0.11 -3.13
N ALA A 62 9.33 1.19 -3.38
CA ALA A 62 8.32 1.96 -4.09
C ALA A 62 8.06 1.43 -5.51
N LYS A 63 9.13 1.04 -6.24
CA LYS A 63 9.00 0.44 -7.57
C LYS A 63 8.34 -0.94 -7.53
N GLU A 64 8.67 -1.77 -6.55
CA GLU A 64 8.03 -3.08 -6.36
C GLU A 64 6.53 -2.93 -6.10
N LEU A 65 6.14 -2.05 -5.18
CA LEU A 65 4.73 -1.74 -4.91
C LEU A 65 4.02 -1.16 -6.13
N GLN A 66 4.68 -0.29 -6.89
CA GLN A 66 4.10 0.26 -8.12
C GLN A 66 3.89 -0.83 -9.17
N SER A 67 4.86 -1.74 -9.34
CA SER A 67 4.72 -2.84 -10.29
C SER A 67 3.62 -3.83 -9.90
N GLU A 68 3.42 -4.06 -8.61
CA GLU A 68 2.27 -4.84 -8.10
C GLU A 68 0.95 -4.12 -8.36
N ALA A 69 0.90 -2.81 -8.12
CA ALA A 69 -0.27 -2.00 -8.42
C ALA A 69 -0.63 -2.04 -9.91
N ASP A 70 0.36 -1.93 -10.79
CA ASP A 70 0.15 -1.99 -12.24
C ASP A 70 -0.35 -3.38 -12.69
N ARG A 71 0.17 -4.46 -12.11
CA ARG A 71 -0.34 -5.82 -12.35
C ARG A 71 -1.78 -5.98 -11.88
N LEU A 72 -2.09 -5.51 -10.68
CA LEU A 72 -3.45 -5.58 -10.14
C LEU A 72 -4.44 -4.74 -10.95
N SER A 73 -4.02 -3.59 -11.45
CA SER A 73 -4.89 -2.73 -12.28
C SER A 73 -5.30 -3.37 -13.60
N GLN A 74 -4.54 -4.35 -14.09
CA GLN A 74 -4.86 -5.13 -15.29
C GLN A 74 -5.79 -6.31 -15.01
N VAL A 75 -5.96 -6.67 -13.73
CA VAL A 75 -6.83 -7.79 -13.34
C VAL A 75 -8.29 -7.32 -13.33
N SER A 76 -9.12 -8.04 -14.03
CA SER A 76 -10.57 -7.88 -13.96
C SER A 76 -11.19 -9.09 -13.27
N VAL A 77 -12.05 -8.84 -12.31
CA VAL A 77 -12.72 -9.89 -11.54
C VAL A 77 -14.20 -9.89 -11.85
N SER A 78 -14.77 -11.06 -12.08
CA SER A 78 -16.21 -11.24 -12.25
C SER A 78 -16.79 -11.93 -11.02
N VAL A 79 -17.81 -11.31 -10.43
CA VAL A 79 -18.56 -11.88 -9.31
C VAL A 79 -20.00 -12.13 -9.76
N SER A 80 -20.45 -13.38 -9.71
CA SER A 80 -21.83 -13.73 -10.05
C SER A 80 -22.73 -13.67 -8.82
N ARG A 81 -23.86 -12.97 -8.94
CA ARG A 81 -24.87 -12.88 -7.89
C ARG A 81 -26.28 -12.99 -8.46
N ALA A 82 -27.20 -13.51 -7.65
CA ALA A 82 -28.62 -13.55 -8.02
C ALA A 82 -29.19 -12.13 -8.10
N VAL A 83 -29.99 -11.88 -9.11
CA VAL A 83 -30.58 -10.57 -9.42
C VAL A 83 -32.09 -10.62 -9.19
N GLY A 84 -32.62 -9.58 -8.54
CA GLY A 84 -34.05 -9.35 -8.42
C GLY A 84 -34.61 -8.51 -9.55
N GLU A 85 -35.80 -7.99 -9.35
CA GLU A 85 -36.41 -7.07 -10.29
C GLU A 85 -35.64 -5.75 -10.38
N GLY A 86 -35.38 -5.26 -11.59
CA GLY A 86 -34.76 -3.97 -11.86
C GLY A 86 -33.25 -3.90 -11.67
N ASP A 87 -32.50 -4.94 -12.08
CA ASP A 87 -31.02 -5.00 -12.04
C ASP A 87 -30.39 -4.82 -10.66
N LYS A 88 -31.17 -4.93 -9.60
CA LYS A 88 -30.67 -4.92 -8.22
C LYS A 88 -30.32 -6.35 -7.77
N LEU A 89 -29.19 -6.48 -7.11
CA LEU A 89 -28.75 -7.76 -6.55
C LEU A 89 -29.63 -8.17 -5.37
N TYR A 90 -29.93 -9.48 -5.29
CA TYR A 90 -30.35 -10.07 -4.03
C TYR A 90 -29.13 -10.17 -3.12
N GLY A 91 -28.96 -9.17 -2.23
CA GLY A 91 -27.78 -9.02 -1.40
C GLY A 91 -26.79 -7.99 -1.94
N SER A 92 -25.56 -8.04 -1.49
CA SER A 92 -24.51 -7.11 -1.86
C SER A 92 -23.18 -7.84 -2.08
N VAL A 93 -22.32 -7.28 -2.92
CA VAL A 93 -20.93 -7.72 -3.06
C VAL A 93 -20.09 -6.95 -2.07
N THR A 94 -19.47 -7.68 -1.17
CA THR A 94 -18.62 -7.12 -0.11
C THR A 94 -17.13 -7.23 -0.47
N SER A 95 -16.27 -6.57 0.29
CA SER A 95 -14.82 -6.68 0.14
C SER A 95 -14.30 -8.13 0.29
N ARG A 96 -14.99 -8.97 1.07
CA ARG A 96 -14.66 -10.40 1.21
C ARG A 96 -14.94 -11.18 -0.07
N ASP A 97 -16.07 -10.95 -0.69
CA ASP A 97 -16.43 -11.60 -1.95
C ASP A 97 -15.43 -11.25 -3.07
N ILE A 98 -14.99 -10.01 -3.10
CA ILE A 98 -13.96 -9.55 -4.05
C ILE A 98 -12.62 -10.21 -3.74
N ALA A 99 -12.23 -10.32 -2.47
CA ALA A 99 -10.99 -10.98 -2.07
C ALA A 99 -11.00 -12.48 -2.42
N GLU A 100 -12.13 -13.17 -2.24
CA GLU A 100 -12.30 -14.59 -2.63
C GLU A 100 -12.19 -14.76 -4.15
N ALA A 101 -12.85 -13.90 -4.92
CA ALA A 101 -12.80 -13.94 -6.37
C ALA A 101 -11.39 -13.61 -6.92
N LEU A 102 -10.64 -12.74 -6.27
CA LEU A 102 -9.23 -12.51 -6.59
C LEU A 102 -8.37 -13.72 -6.26
N ALA A 103 -8.62 -14.39 -5.15
CA ALA A 103 -7.89 -15.60 -4.75
C ALA A 103 -8.11 -16.75 -5.74
N GLU A 104 -9.31 -16.89 -6.32
CA GLU A 104 -9.60 -17.86 -7.40
C GLU A 104 -8.76 -17.61 -8.65
N GLN A 105 -8.41 -16.35 -8.93
CA GLN A 105 -7.52 -15.97 -10.03
C GLN A 105 -6.03 -16.03 -9.67
N GLY A 106 -5.70 -16.51 -8.47
CA GLY A 106 -4.32 -16.65 -8.00
C GLY A 106 -3.75 -15.40 -7.34
N VAL A 107 -4.55 -14.36 -7.12
CA VAL A 107 -4.14 -13.11 -6.48
C VAL A 107 -4.65 -13.08 -5.04
N LYS A 108 -3.74 -13.24 -4.08
CA LYS A 108 -4.09 -13.17 -2.66
C LYS A 108 -4.05 -11.73 -2.16
N VAL A 109 -5.21 -11.18 -1.87
CA VAL A 109 -5.37 -9.84 -1.30
C VAL A 109 -6.20 -9.92 -0.04
N ASP A 110 -5.76 -9.22 1.01
CA ASP A 110 -6.53 -9.13 2.25
C ASP A 110 -7.76 -8.23 2.01
N SER A 111 -8.92 -8.69 2.45
CA SER A 111 -10.18 -7.92 2.35
C SER A 111 -10.12 -6.56 3.05
N ARG A 112 -9.26 -6.40 4.05
CA ARG A 112 -9.03 -5.13 4.76
C ARG A 112 -8.32 -4.08 3.90
N LYS A 113 -7.56 -4.51 2.90
CA LYS A 113 -6.87 -3.61 1.94
C LYS A 113 -7.79 -3.10 0.85
N ILE A 114 -8.92 -3.77 0.64
CA ILE A 114 -9.93 -3.37 -0.34
C ILE A 114 -10.77 -2.26 0.27
N GLN A 115 -10.67 -1.06 -0.29
CA GLN A 115 -11.46 0.09 0.13
C GLN A 115 -12.79 0.09 -0.61
N LEU A 116 -13.83 -0.34 0.08
CA LEU A 116 -15.19 -0.34 -0.44
C LEU A 116 -16.05 0.49 0.53
N ASP A 117 -16.38 1.71 0.14
CA ASP A 117 -17.18 2.61 0.95
C ASP A 117 -18.61 2.10 1.13
N GLU A 118 -19.17 1.56 0.06
CA GLU A 118 -20.49 0.93 0.07
C GLU A 118 -20.46 -0.42 -0.66
N PRO A 119 -21.17 -1.45 -0.13
CA PRO A 119 -21.29 -2.72 -0.83
C PRO A 119 -21.95 -2.54 -2.20
N LEU A 120 -21.45 -3.24 -3.22
CA LEU A 120 -21.99 -3.18 -4.57
C LEU A 120 -23.37 -3.88 -4.63
N ARG A 121 -24.37 -3.17 -5.11
CA ARG A 121 -25.76 -3.67 -5.21
C ARG A 121 -26.31 -3.69 -6.62
N ASN A 122 -25.58 -3.14 -7.57
CA ASN A 122 -25.99 -3.06 -8.96
C ASN A 122 -25.13 -3.94 -9.85
N LEU A 123 -25.71 -4.41 -10.95
CA LEU A 123 -24.97 -5.08 -12.02
C LEU A 123 -24.07 -4.09 -12.76
N GLY A 124 -22.99 -4.59 -13.32
CA GLY A 124 -22.08 -3.84 -14.16
C GLY A 124 -20.65 -3.80 -13.66
N MET A 125 -19.86 -2.91 -14.24
CA MET A 125 -18.46 -2.70 -13.88
C MET A 125 -18.35 -1.64 -12.80
N SER A 126 -17.56 -1.94 -11.77
CA SER A 126 -17.18 -0.99 -10.74
C SER A 126 -15.68 -1.02 -10.53
N GLU A 127 -15.09 0.15 -10.36
CA GLU A 127 -13.69 0.26 -9.98
C GLU A 127 -13.57 0.25 -8.46
N VAL A 128 -12.76 -0.67 -7.94
CA VAL A 128 -12.55 -0.82 -6.50
C VAL A 128 -11.08 -0.56 -6.19
N PRO A 129 -10.76 0.43 -5.37
CA PRO A 129 -9.40 0.71 -4.97
C PRO A 129 -8.92 -0.30 -3.92
N ILE A 130 -7.69 -0.80 -4.13
CA ILE A 130 -6.98 -1.66 -3.19
C ILE A 130 -5.75 -0.91 -2.68
N LYS A 131 -5.63 -0.77 -1.39
CA LYS A 131 -4.49 -0.12 -0.75
C LYS A 131 -3.34 -1.11 -0.59
N LEU A 132 -2.26 -0.93 -1.32
CA LEU A 132 -1.06 -1.77 -1.25
C LEU A 132 -0.02 -1.22 -0.28
N GLY A 133 0.06 0.09 -0.14
CA GLY A 133 0.99 0.78 0.74
C GLY A 133 0.42 2.10 1.23
N ARG A 134 1.25 2.94 1.88
CA ARG A 134 0.80 4.24 2.38
C ARG A 134 0.25 5.14 1.27
N ASP A 135 0.97 5.23 0.15
CA ASP A 135 0.64 6.11 -0.98
C ASP A 135 0.30 5.34 -2.26
N THR A 136 0.32 4.00 -2.22
CA THR A 136 0.10 3.17 -3.40
C THR A 136 -1.27 2.53 -3.35
N VAL A 137 -2.12 2.91 -4.29
CA VAL A 137 -3.48 2.38 -4.46
C VAL A 137 -3.60 1.80 -5.86
N ALA A 138 -4.02 0.53 -5.96
CA ALA A 138 -4.36 -0.11 -7.22
C ALA A 138 -5.88 -0.07 -7.41
N LYS A 139 -6.34 0.25 -8.62
CA LYS A 139 -7.76 0.16 -8.98
C LYS A 139 -7.99 -1.10 -9.79
N ILE A 140 -8.85 -1.98 -9.30
CA ILE A 140 -9.27 -3.17 -10.03
C ILE A 140 -10.66 -2.98 -10.62
N LYS A 141 -10.91 -3.65 -11.73
CA LYS A 141 -12.24 -3.66 -12.36
C LYS A 141 -13.00 -4.88 -11.85
N VAL A 142 -14.11 -4.63 -11.18
CA VAL A 142 -15.02 -5.68 -10.69
C VAL A 142 -16.27 -5.69 -11.53
N TRP A 143 -16.51 -6.81 -12.21
CA TRP A 143 -17.71 -7.05 -12.97
C TRP A 143 -18.70 -7.82 -12.13
N VAL A 144 -19.84 -7.24 -11.86
CA VAL A 144 -20.94 -7.94 -11.21
C VAL A 144 -21.88 -8.44 -12.30
N VAL A 145 -21.93 -9.76 -12.44
CA VAL A 145 -22.74 -10.44 -13.46
C VAL A 145 -23.89 -11.20 -12.81
N ARG A 146 -24.95 -11.40 -13.60
CA ARG A 146 -26.10 -12.19 -13.18
C ARG A 146 -25.69 -13.66 -13.06
N LYS A 147 -25.99 -14.27 -11.92
CA LYS A 147 -25.87 -15.72 -11.77
C LYS A 147 -27.03 -16.37 -12.51
N GLU A 148 -26.73 -17.11 -13.57
CA GLU A 148 -27.73 -17.98 -14.22
C GLU A 148 -28.07 -19.16 -13.30
N PRO A 149 -29.32 -19.53 -13.22
CA PRO A 149 -29.77 -20.67 -12.41
C PRO A 149 -29.20 -22.01 -12.87
#